data_9a7aa533c973a5a560a9ad756b988e92
#
_entry.id   9a7aa533c973a5a560a9ad756b988e92
#
_cell.length_a   1.000
_cell.length_b   1.000
_cell.length_c   1.000
_cell.angle_alpha   90.00
_cell.angle_beta   90.00
_cell.angle_gamma   90.00
#
_symmetry.space_group_name_H-M   'P 1'
#
loop_
_entity.id
_entity.type
_entity.pdbx_description
1 polymer ?
#
loop_
_entity_poly.entity_id
_entity_poly.type
_entity_poly.pdbx_seq_one_letter_code
_entity_poly.pdbx_strand_id
1 'polypeptide(L)'
;MKGHFKFLISLFYLIVIAIKSLLLRILLGRSDCKLLTLNYHSIPNDQKANFIWQLKILRKIGEIVPIDFTVKNTKTKRFFKITFDDGFESIINNAVPYLESNNIPYAVFIPTAYMGKVAKWQHYNGKNNPDETIINKNQILKLNKDLAIIGSHSAHHLKFTTIPYDQRLIELKESKEVLEDLLNIEIPFLSIPYGEYDNKLVELARNVGYSKIYSSEPEFTYNNSGNDNFLNGRIGIRPEDSRIRFIIKILGGYNWSSKYFRLKRKIKPVLSKKSERKA
;
A
#
# COMPACT_ATOMS: atom_id res chain seq x y z
N MET A 1 -8.50 14.52 12.89
CA MET A 1 -9.77 14.78 12.15
C MET A 1 -10.68 13.58 12.34
N LYS A 2 -11.92 13.76 12.86
CA LYS A 2 -12.88 12.65 13.11
C LYS A 2 -13.25 11.96 11.78
N GLY A 3 -13.48 10.65 11.81
CA GLY A 3 -13.70 9.83 10.60
C GLY A 3 -14.84 10.30 9.70
N HIS A 4 -15.94 10.80 10.27
CA HIS A 4 -17.07 11.35 9.52
C HIS A 4 -16.70 12.61 8.71
N PHE A 5 -15.89 13.50 9.25
CA PHE A 5 -15.44 14.70 8.56
C PHE A 5 -14.54 14.37 7.36
N LYS A 6 -13.63 13.42 7.50
CA LYS A 6 -12.84 12.91 6.38
C LYS A 6 -13.72 12.33 5.27
N PHE A 7 -14.78 11.61 5.63
CA PHE A 7 -15.71 11.02 4.68
C PHE A 7 -16.44 12.09 3.85
N LEU A 8 -16.98 13.13 4.50
CA LEU A 8 -17.66 14.23 3.81
C LEU A 8 -16.73 15.00 2.86
N ILE A 9 -15.50 15.31 3.30
CA ILE A 9 -14.51 15.93 2.41
C ILE A 9 -14.21 15.03 1.21
N SER A 10 -14.08 13.73 1.43
CA SER A 10 -13.75 12.78 0.36
C SER A 10 -14.89 12.63 -0.65
N LEU A 11 -16.15 12.70 -0.19
CA LEU A 11 -17.32 12.69 -1.06
C LEU A 11 -17.37 13.97 -1.91
N PHE A 12 -17.21 15.13 -1.29
CA PHE A 12 -17.13 16.41 -2.02
C PHE A 12 -15.99 16.43 -3.04
N TYR A 13 -14.80 16.00 -2.62
CA TYR A 13 -13.64 15.93 -3.50
C TYR A 13 -13.86 14.99 -4.69
N LEU A 14 -14.56 13.87 -4.47
CA LEU A 14 -14.94 12.96 -5.56
C LEU A 14 -15.85 13.63 -6.59
N ILE A 15 -16.82 14.43 -6.16
CA ILE A 15 -17.68 15.20 -7.07
C ILE A 15 -16.85 16.18 -7.90
N VAL A 16 -15.95 16.91 -7.26
CA VAL A 16 -15.04 17.85 -7.96
C VAL A 16 -14.17 17.14 -9.00
N ILE A 17 -13.59 15.98 -8.65
CA ILE A 17 -12.81 15.19 -9.61
C ILE A 17 -13.69 14.70 -10.77
N ALA A 18 -14.90 14.24 -10.50
CA ALA A 18 -15.80 13.74 -11.53
C ALA A 18 -16.17 14.85 -12.53
N ILE A 19 -16.51 16.03 -12.03
CA ILE A 19 -16.79 17.22 -12.87
C ILE A 19 -15.56 17.58 -13.71
N LYS A 20 -14.37 17.68 -13.08
CA LYS A 20 -13.12 17.97 -13.80
C LYS A 20 -12.83 16.93 -14.89
N SER A 21 -12.98 15.63 -14.58
CA SER A 21 -12.75 14.55 -15.55
C SER A 21 -13.74 14.62 -16.72
N LEU A 22 -15.00 14.96 -16.45
CA LEU A 22 -16.02 15.14 -17.47
C LEU A 22 -15.69 16.32 -18.39
N LEU A 23 -15.31 17.47 -17.82
CA LEU A 23 -14.91 18.65 -18.58
C LEU A 23 -13.68 18.38 -19.46
N LEU A 24 -12.64 17.72 -18.93
CA LEU A 24 -11.45 17.35 -19.69
C LEU A 24 -11.78 16.39 -20.85
N ARG A 25 -12.71 15.46 -20.62
CA ARG A 25 -13.17 14.55 -21.67
C ARG A 25 -13.92 15.28 -22.78
N ILE A 26 -14.81 16.20 -22.42
CA ILE A 26 -15.60 16.99 -23.39
C ILE A 26 -14.71 17.96 -24.17
N LEU A 27 -13.85 18.72 -23.47
CA LEU A 27 -13.08 19.81 -24.09
C LEU A 27 -11.82 19.34 -24.81
N LEU A 28 -11.17 18.26 -24.32
CA LEU A 28 -9.85 17.83 -24.80
C LEU A 28 -9.84 16.41 -25.36
N GLY A 29 -10.96 15.70 -25.35
CA GLY A 29 -11.02 14.29 -25.77
C GLY A 29 -10.12 13.36 -24.95
N ARG A 30 -9.60 13.83 -23.79
CA ARG A 30 -8.64 13.10 -22.97
C ARG A 30 -9.37 12.33 -21.88
N SER A 31 -9.04 11.06 -21.76
CA SER A 31 -9.39 10.26 -20.60
C SER A 31 -8.11 9.72 -19.97
N ASP A 32 -7.95 9.98 -18.69
CA ASP A 32 -6.75 9.56 -17.95
C ASP A 32 -6.81 8.06 -17.63
N CYS A 33 -5.76 7.34 -17.97
CA CYS A 33 -5.53 6.02 -17.42
C CYS A 33 -5.16 6.16 -15.93
N LYS A 34 -5.81 5.39 -15.06
CA LYS A 34 -5.65 5.47 -13.62
C LYS A 34 -5.20 4.12 -13.06
N LEU A 35 -4.05 4.12 -12.42
CA LEU A 35 -3.53 2.98 -11.67
C LEU A 35 -3.64 3.29 -10.17
N LEU A 36 -4.29 2.41 -9.41
CA LEU A 36 -4.44 2.53 -7.97
C LEU A 36 -3.89 1.28 -7.28
N THR A 37 -2.97 1.47 -6.35
CA THR A 37 -2.49 0.38 -5.49
C THR A 37 -3.30 0.36 -4.19
N LEU A 38 -3.95 -0.78 -3.93
CA LEU A 38 -4.74 -1.00 -2.73
C LEU A 38 -3.89 -1.75 -1.70
N ASN A 39 -3.94 -1.29 -0.46
CA ASN A 39 -3.23 -1.91 0.64
C ASN A 39 -4.21 -2.48 1.66
N TYR A 40 -4.20 -3.79 1.80
CA TYR A 40 -4.86 -4.57 2.85
C TYR A 40 -3.83 -4.99 3.91
N HIS A 41 -4.31 -5.52 5.02
CA HIS A 41 -3.49 -6.19 6.04
C HIS A 41 -4.12 -7.55 6.34
N SER A 42 -4.85 -7.67 7.41
CA SER A 42 -5.59 -8.88 7.78
C SER A 42 -6.90 -9.02 7.03
N ILE A 43 -7.35 -10.26 6.78
CA ILE A 43 -8.69 -10.58 6.27
C ILE A 43 -9.36 -11.54 7.25
N PRO A 44 -10.04 -11.03 8.29
CA PRO A 44 -10.76 -11.86 9.26
C PRO A 44 -11.85 -12.73 8.62
N ASN A 45 -12.18 -13.86 9.24
CA ASN A 45 -13.15 -14.81 8.71
C ASN A 45 -14.52 -14.19 8.43
N ASP A 46 -15.01 -13.36 9.34
CA ASP A 46 -16.29 -12.64 9.22
C ASP A 46 -16.29 -11.59 8.10
N GLN A 47 -15.10 -11.17 7.63
CA GLN A 47 -14.91 -10.17 6.57
C GLN A 47 -14.58 -10.78 5.20
N LYS A 48 -14.39 -12.10 5.11
CA LYS A 48 -14.07 -12.79 3.86
C LYS A 48 -15.07 -12.49 2.73
N ALA A 49 -16.36 -12.54 3.03
CA ALA A 49 -17.40 -12.28 2.03
C ALA A 49 -17.35 -10.84 1.51
N ASN A 50 -17.07 -9.86 2.38
CA ASN A 50 -16.95 -8.47 1.98
C ASN A 50 -15.69 -8.22 1.17
N PHE A 51 -14.55 -8.84 1.51
CA PHE A 51 -13.33 -8.82 0.71
C PHE A 51 -13.57 -9.35 -0.71
N ILE A 52 -14.24 -10.50 -0.84
CA ILE A 52 -14.60 -11.06 -2.15
C ILE A 52 -15.51 -10.10 -2.94
N TRP A 53 -16.48 -9.48 -2.28
CA TRP A 53 -17.32 -8.46 -2.91
C TRP A 53 -16.50 -7.27 -3.41
N GLN A 54 -15.50 -6.79 -2.63
CA GLN A 54 -14.60 -5.72 -3.04
C GLN A 54 -13.83 -6.09 -4.32
N LEU A 55 -13.27 -7.30 -4.40
CA LEU A 55 -12.57 -7.79 -5.59
C LEU A 55 -13.49 -7.88 -6.83
N LYS A 56 -14.72 -8.35 -6.66
CA LYS A 56 -15.72 -8.39 -7.74
C LYS A 56 -16.02 -6.99 -8.29
N ILE A 57 -16.12 -5.99 -7.42
CA ILE A 57 -16.31 -4.59 -7.84
C ILE A 57 -15.10 -4.06 -8.61
N LEU A 58 -13.87 -4.34 -8.15
CA LEU A 58 -12.66 -3.91 -8.86
C LEU A 58 -12.62 -4.49 -10.28
N ARG A 59 -12.91 -5.79 -10.45
CA ARG A 59 -12.98 -6.45 -11.76
C ARG A 59 -14.09 -5.91 -12.67
N LYS A 60 -15.20 -5.43 -12.08
CA LYS A 60 -16.31 -4.82 -12.84
C LYS A 60 -15.94 -3.45 -13.41
N ILE A 61 -15.10 -2.67 -12.71
CA ILE A 61 -14.80 -1.28 -13.10
C ILE A 61 -13.40 -1.07 -13.67
N GLY A 62 -12.56 -2.12 -13.68
CA GLY A 62 -11.20 -2.07 -14.19
C GLY A 62 -10.54 -3.44 -14.22
N GLU A 63 -9.25 -3.46 -14.32
CA GLU A 63 -8.42 -4.66 -14.40
C GLU A 63 -7.50 -4.74 -13.18
N ILE A 64 -7.41 -5.93 -12.57
CA ILE A 64 -6.45 -6.19 -11.49
C ILE A 64 -5.17 -6.73 -12.12
N VAL A 65 -4.05 -6.05 -11.84
CA VAL A 65 -2.76 -6.29 -12.47
C VAL A 65 -1.68 -6.55 -11.42
N PRO A 66 -0.58 -7.25 -11.78
CA PRO A 66 0.55 -7.48 -10.87
C PRO A 66 1.19 -6.18 -10.37
N ILE A 67 1.91 -6.24 -9.25
CA ILE A 67 2.51 -5.06 -8.62
C ILE A 67 3.60 -4.41 -9.48
N ASP A 68 4.29 -5.18 -10.31
CA ASP A 68 5.32 -4.74 -11.25
C ASP A 68 4.74 -4.12 -12.53
N PHE A 69 3.44 -4.33 -12.80
CA PHE A 69 2.78 -3.77 -13.98
C PHE A 69 3.01 -2.27 -14.11
N THR A 70 3.35 -1.84 -15.32
CA THR A 70 3.47 -0.43 -15.70
C THR A 70 2.49 -0.09 -16.78
N VAL A 71 1.80 1.04 -16.62
CA VAL A 71 0.82 1.49 -17.60
C VAL A 71 1.54 1.96 -18.88
N LYS A 72 1.27 1.29 -20.02
CA LYS A 72 1.75 1.68 -21.34
C LYS A 72 0.57 2.16 -22.16
N ASN A 73 0.61 3.42 -22.61
CA ASN A 73 -0.23 4.06 -23.64
C ASN A 73 -1.65 3.46 -23.85
N THR A 74 -2.47 3.41 -22.81
CA THR A 74 -3.85 2.94 -22.92
C THR A 74 -4.82 4.11 -22.80
N LYS A 75 -5.69 4.27 -23.80
CA LYS A 75 -6.83 5.18 -23.70
C LYS A 75 -7.87 4.56 -22.74
N THR A 76 -8.15 5.22 -21.64
CA THR A 76 -9.31 4.94 -20.76
C THR A 76 -9.39 3.57 -20.10
N LYS A 77 -8.40 3.16 -19.29
CA LYS A 77 -8.57 1.99 -18.41
C LYS A 77 -8.25 2.33 -16.96
N ARG A 78 -8.92 1.66 -16.04
CA ARG A 78 -8.56 1.65 -14.62
C ARG A 78 -7.82 0.37 -14.31
N PHE A 79 -6.72 0.48 -13.61
CA PHE A 79 -5.93 -0.64 -13.14
C PHE A 79 -5.83 -0.62 -11.63
N PHE A 80 -5.86 -1.80 -11.04
CA PHE A 80 -5.77 -1.99 -9.60
C PHE A 80 -4.65 -2.97 -9.28
N LYS A 81 -3.83 -2.65 -8.28
CA LYS A 81 -2.86 -3.56 -7.68
C LYS A 81 -3.35 -3.94 -6.29
N ILE A 82 -3.29 -5.21 -5.95
CA ILE A 82 -3.67 -5.72 -4.62
C ILE A 82 -2.40 -5.98 -3.83
N THR A 83 -2.28 -5.37 -2.66
CA THR A 83 -1.14 -5.60 -1.76
C THR A 83 -1.63 -5.89 -0.34
N PHE A 84 -0.90 -6.75 0.36
CA PHE A 84 -1.09 -7.06 1.77
C PHE A 84 0.18 -6.72 2.52
N ASP A 85 0.08 -5.87 3.54
CA ASP A 85 1.18 -5.62 4.46
C ASP A 85 1.11 -6.62 5.62
N ASP A 86 2.21 -6.73 6.37
CA ASP A 86 2.41 -7.60 7.54
C ASP A 86 2.44 -9.11 7.23
N GLY A 87 1.80 -9.59 6.19
CA GLY A 87 1.79 -11.02 5.87
C GLY A 87 1.05 -11.87 6.90
N PHE A 88 -0.11 -11.44 7.39
CA PHE A 88 -0.90 -12.19 8.36
C PHE A 88 -1.43 -13.53 7.85
N GLU A 89 -1.49 -14.56 8.70
CA GLU A 89 -2.03 -15.88 8.34
C GLU A 89 -3.49 -15.83 7.86
N SER A 90 -4.27 -14.87 8.31
CA SER A 90 -5.65 -14.69 7.84
C SER A 90 -5.76 -14.48 6.34
N ILE A 91 -4.72 -13.94 5.66
CA ILE A 91 -4.73 -13.80 4.20
C ILE A 91 -4.62 -15.16 3.52
N ILE A 92 -3.81 -16.09 4.06
CA ILE A 92 -3.65 -17.45 3.52
C ILE A 92 -4.99 -18.22 3.57
N ASN A 93 -5.73 -18.04 4.66
CA ASN A 93 -6.97 -18.78 4.89
C ASN A 93 -8.17 -18.15 4.16
N ASN A 94 -8.19 -16.84 4.02
CA ASN A 94 -9.40 -16.11 3.62
C ASN A 94 -9.27 -15.33 2.31
N ALA A 95 -8.08 -14.90 1.91
CA ALA A 95 -7.85 -14.14 0.68
C ALA A 95 -7.25 -15.00 -0.44
N VAL A 96 -6.12 -15.67 -0.18
CA VAL A 96 -5.32 -16.41 -1.17
C VAL A 96 -6.15 -17.45 -1.92
N PRO A 97 -6.98 -18.30 -1.30
CA PRO A 97 -7.75 -19.29 -2.04
C PRO A 97 -8.67 -18.68 -3.10
N TYR A 98 -9.27 -17.52 -2.81
CA TYR A 98 -10.11 -16.83 -3.79
C TYR A 98 -9.28 -16.11 -4.86
N LEU A 99 -8.17 -15.48 -4.49
CA LEU A 99 -7.28 -14.80 -5.42
C LEU A 99 -6.73 -15.78 -6.46
N GLU A 100 -6.16 -16.89 -6.01
CA GLU A 100 -5.54 -17.89 -6.87
C GLU A 100 -6.56 -18.65 -7.73
N SER A 101 -7.71 -19.07 -7.18
CA SER A 101 -8.76 -19.72 -7.96
C SER A 101 -9.40 -18.82 -9.04
N ASN A 102 -9.22 -17.51 -8.94
CA ASN A 102 -9.72 -16.54 -9.92
C ASN A 102 -8.61 -15.88 -10.76
N ASN A 103 -7.36 -16.38 -10.69
CA ASN A 103 -6.18 -15.84 -11.37
C ASN A 103 -5.99 -14.33 -11.10
N ILE A 104 -6.14 -13.90 -9.85
CA ILE A 104 -5.97 -12.51 -9.44
C ILE A 104 -4.56 -12.33 -8.86
N PRO A 105 -3.69 -11.51 -9.47
CA PRO A 105 -2.37 -11.25 -8.95
C PRO A 105 -2.41 -10.39 -7.68
N TYR A 106 -1.46 -10.63 -6.77
CA TYR A 106 -1.34 -9.93 -5.51
C TYR A 106 0.12 -9.85 -5.04
N ALA A 107 0.40 -8.94 -4.10
CA ALA A 107 1.70 -8.89 -3.45
C ALA A 107 1.55 -8.97 -1.92
N VAL A 108 2.51 -9.60 -1.26
CA VAL A 108 2.58 -9.71 0.21
C VAL A 108 3.90 -9.13 0.69
N PHE A 109 3.84 -8.17 1.58
CA PHE A 109 5.00 -7.55 2.21
C PHE A 109 5.19 -8.10 3.62
N ILE A 110 6.36 -8.68 3.88
CA ILE A 110 6.63 -9.51 5.04
C ILE A 110 7.69 -8.88 5.95
N PRO A 111 7.40 -8.68 7.24
CA PRO A 111 8.39 -8.32 8.26
C PRO A 111 9.18 -9.57 8.67
N THR A 112 10.40 -9.71 8.16
CA THR A 112 11.13 -10.99 8.14
C THR A 112 11.48 -11.57 9.50
N ALA A 113 11.74 -10.74 10.50
CA ALA A 113 12.02 -11.18 11.88
C ALA A 113 10.80 -11.80 12.57
N TYR A 114 9.60 -11.61 12.02
CA TYR A 114 8.35 -12.11 12.59
C TYR A 114 7.73 -13.29 11.83
N MET A 115 8.37 -13.81 10.79
CA MET A 115 7.89 -15.01 10.10
C MET A 115 7.61 -16.15 11.06
N GLY A 116 6.37 -16.66 11.08
CA GLY A 116 5.88 -17.71 11.99
C GLY A 116 5.70 -17.27 13.44
N LYS A 117 5.75 -15.96 13.72
CA LYS A 117 5.57 -15.40 15.07
C LYS A 117 4.36 -14.51 15.13
N VAL A 118 3.86 -14.28 16.33
CA VAL A 118 2.79 -13.31 16.60
C VAL A 118 3.30 -11.89 16.42
N ALA A 119 2.54 -11.07 15.70
CA ALA A 119 2.81 -9.64 15.52
C ALA A 119 2.72 -8.91 16.88
N LYS A 120 3.73 -8.09 17.21
CA LYS A 120 3.80 -7.38 18.50
C LYS A 120 3.48 -5.88 18.39
N TRP A 121 3.18 -5.37 17.21
CA TRP A 121 2.81 -3.97 16.99
C TRP A 121 1.30 -3.76 17.04
N GLN A 122 0.90 -2.62 17.56
CA GLN A 122 -0.52 -2.25 17.62
C GLN A 122 -1.04 -1.96 16.22
N HIS A 123 -2.13 -2.61 15.87
CA HIS A 123 -2.84 -2.35 14.64
C HIS A 123 -3.61 -1.03 14.69
N TYR A 124 -3.78 -0.48 13.51
CA TYR A 124 -4.56 0.69 13.17
C TYR A 124 -5.90 0.71 13.93
N ASN A 125 -6.11 1.72 14.77
CA ASN A 125 -7.33 2.10 15.51
C ASN A 125 -7.44 1.75 17.00
N GLY A 126 -6.38 1.40 17.69
CA GLY A 126 -6.47 1.16 19.14
C GLY A 126 -7.40 0.01 19.55
N LYS A 127 -7.89 -0.77 18.61
CA LYS A 127 -8.50 -2.07 18.86
C LYS A 127 -7.37 -3.09 18.84
N ASN A 128 -7.16 -3.75 19.94
CA ASN A 128 -6.33 -4.94 20.01
C ASN A 128 -6.90 -5.90 18.96
N ASN A 129 -6.23 -6.05 17.82
CA ASN A 129 -6.47 -7.23 17.02
C ASN A 129 -6.03 -8.41 17.91
N PRO A 130 -6.77 -9.51 17.90
CA PRO A 130 -6.27 -10.72 18.51
C PRO A 130 -4.88 -10.99 17.93
N ASP A 131 -3.99 -11.50 18.77
CA ASP A 131 -2.64 -11.89 18.39
C ASP A 131 -2.66 -12.68 17.08
N GLU A 132 -2.32 -12.03 15.99
CA GLU A 132 -2.34 -12.63 14.66
C GLU A 132 -0.92 -13.03 14.26
N THR A 133 -0.75 -14.26 13.80
CA THR A 133 0.54 -14.81 13.41
C THR A 133 0.90 -14.33 12.00
N ILE A 134 2.17 -14.03 11.77
CA ILE A 134 2.73 -13.78 10.45
C ILE A 134 3.01 -15.11 9.74
N ILE A 135 2.74 -15.20 8.46
CA ILE A 135 3.03 -16.39 7.66
C ILE A 135 4.48 -16.86 7.84
N ASN A 136 4.66 -18.16 7.95
CA ASN A 136 5.97 -18.77 8.09
C ASN A 136 6.62 -19.07 6.73
N LYS A 137 7.91 -19.46 6.73
CA LYS A 137 8.68 -19.77 5.52
C LYS A 137 8.00 -20.80 4.62
N ASN A 138 7.43 -21.86 5.21
CA ASN A 138 6.77 -22.93 4.44
C ASN A 138 5.48 -22.43 3.76
N GLN A 139 4.73 -21.54 4.42
CA GLN A 139 3.53 -20.93 3.84
C GLN A 139 3.89 -20.00 2.69
N ILE A 140 4.97 -19.21 2.82
CA ILE A 140 5.48 -18.34 1.75
C ILE A 140 5.86 -19.17 0.51
N LEU A 141 6.62 -20.26 0.70
CA LEU A 141 7.06 -21.13 -0.39
C LEU A 141 5.91 -21.84 -1.13
N LYS A 142 4.75 -22.00 -0.50
CA LYS A 142 3.55 -22.62 -1.08
C LYS A 142 2.67 -21.66 -1.88
N LEU A 143 2.90 -20.35 -1.81
CA LEU A 143 2.14 -19.39 -2.60
C LEU A 143 2.39 -19.60 -4.10
N ASN A 144 1.37 -19.38 -4.91
CA ASN A 144 1.46 -19.49 -6.36
C ASN A 144 2.39 -18.39 -6.92
N LYS A 145 3.57 -18.79 -7.39
CA LYS A 145 4.63 -17.89 -7.86
C LYS A 145 4.24 -17.07 -9.11
N ASP A 146 3.24 -17.50 -9.87
CA ASP A 146 2.75 -16.77 -11.04
C ASP A 146 1.80 -15.63 -10.66
N LEU A 147 1.23 -15.68 -9.45
CA LEU A 147 0.24 -14.71 -8.98
C LEU A 147 0.71 -13.90 -7.76
N ALA A 148 1.52 -14.51 -6.90
CA ALA A 148 2.00 -13.92 -5.66
C ALA A 148 3.40 -13.32 -5.84
N ILE A 149 3.54 -12.02 -5.59
CA ILE A 149 4.84 -11.35 -5.51
C ILE A 149 5.13 -11.05 -4.03
N ILE A 150 6.29 -11.51 -3.57
CA ILE A 150 6.75 -11.27 -2.21
C ILE A 150 7.63 -10.02 -2.18
N GLY A 151 7.43 -9.18 -1.18
CA GLY A 151 8.22 -7.98 -0.93
C GLY A 151 8.61 -7.84 0.54
N SER A 152 9.56 -6.97 0.80
CA SER A 152 10.02 -6.63 2.14
C SER A 152 9.05 -5.70 2.87
N HIS A 153 8.84 -5.94 4.17
CA HIS A 153 8.21 -4.98 5.09
C HIS A 153 9.14 -4.61 6.26
N SER A 154 10.45 -4.43 5.95
CA SER A 154 11.58 -4.36 6.89
C SER A 154 11.81 -5.66 7.67
N ALA A 155 12.85 -5.69 8.51
CA ALA A 155 13.09 -6.84 9.38
C ALA A 155 12.13 -6.85 10.58
N HIS A 156 12.12 -5.81 11.39
CA HIS A 156 11.43 -5.76 12.69
C HIS A 156 10.20 -4.84 12.70
N HIS A 157 9.68 -4.43 11.53
CA HIS A 157 8.51 -3.55 11.43
C HIS A 157 8.67 -2.23 12.21
N LEU A 158 9.89 -1.66 12.24
CA LEU A 158 10.18 -0.44 12.96
C LEU A 158 9.72 0.80 12.17
N LYS A 159 9.34 1.84 12.90
CA LYS A 159 9.00 3.13 12.31
C LYS A 159 10.29 3.85 11.91
N PHE A 160 10.65 3.82 10.63
CA PHE A 160 11.93 4.34 10.11
C PHE A 160 12.24 5.79 10.49
N THR A 161 11.21 6.65 10.62
CA THR A 161 11.41 8.05 10.99
C THR A 161 11.82 8.27 12.46
N THR A 162 11.83 7.21 13.29
CA THR A 162 12.17 7.28 14.72
C THR A 162 13.44 6.55 15.09
N ILE A 163 14.08 5.85 14.13
CA ILE A 163 15.32 5.09 14.37
C ILE A 163 16.52 5.73 13.66
N PRO A 164 17.76 5.52 14.17
CA PRO A 164 18.99 6.02 13.58
C PRO A 164 19.21 5.51 12.14
N TYR A 165 20.02 6.23 11.37
CA TYR A 165 20.32 5.90 9.97
C TYR A 165 20.90 4.50 9.80
N ASP A 166 21.90 4.13 10.62
CA ASP A 166 22.55 2.82 10.53
C ASP A 166 21.56 1.67 10.81
N GLN A 167 20.67 1.87 11.77
CA GLN A 167 19.60 0.89 12.04
C GLN A 167 18.63 0.78 10.86
N ARG A 168 18.30 1.88 10.17
CA ARG A 168 17.48 1.83 8.94
C ARG A 168 18.15 0.98 7.87
N LEU A 169 19.47 1.12 7.70
CA LEU A 169 20.23 0.34 6.72
C LEU A 169 20.18 -1.16 7.04
N ILE A 170 20.37 -1.53 8.31
CA ILE A 170 20.28 -2.92 8.78
C ILE A 170 18.88 -3.49 8.50
N GLU A 171 17.83 -2.79 8.90
CA GLU A 171 16.43 -3.19 8.69
C GLU A 171 16.10 -3.47 7.21
N LEU A 172 16.59 -2.63 6.30
CA LEU A 172 16.37 -2.77 4.88
C LEU A 172 17.16 -3.91 4.26
N LYS A 173 18.46 -4.02 4.56
CA LYS A 173 19.35 -5.06 4.04
C LYS A 173 18.95 -6.44 4.54
N GLU A 174 18.86 -6.62 5.85
CA GLU A 174 18.53 -7.90 6.47
C GLU A 174 17.21 -8.45 5.93
N SER A 175 16.17 -7.61 5.83
CA SER A 175 14.89 -8.04 5.30
C SER A 175 14.96 -8.45 3.83
N LYS A 176 15.73 -7.74 3.01
CA LYS A 176 15.92 -8.08 1.60
C LYS A 176 16.66 -9.41 1.46
N GLU A 177 17.81 -9.54 2.10
CA GLU A 177 18.68 -10.73 2.06
C GLU A 177 17.95 -11.99 2.54
N VAL A 178 17.24 -11.93 3.68
CA VAL A 178 16.47 -13.07 4.21
C VAL A 178 15.41 -13.58 3.23
N LEU A 179 14.74 -12.68 2.50
CA LEU A 179 13.73 -13.09 1.51
C LEU A 179 14.37 -13.58 0.21
N GLU A 180 15.48 -12.97 -0.23
CA GLU A 180 16.24 -13.41 -1.40
C GLU A 180 16.83 -14.81 -1.21
N ASP A 181 17.41 -15.08 -0.04
CA ASP A 181 17.90 -16.40 0.34
C ASP A 181 16.78 -17.45 0.40
N LEU A 182 15.63 -17.09 0.97
CA LEU A 182 14.48 -17.98 1.10
C LEU A 182 13.89 -18.37 -0.26
N LEU A 183 13.77 -17.41 -1.17
CA LEU A 183 13.04 -17.56 -2.42
C LEU A 183 13.95 -17.84 -3.63
N ASN A 184 15.26 -17.59 -3.48
CA ASN A 184 16.26 -17.63 -4.54
C ASN A 184 15.89 -16.75 -5.75
N ILE A 185 15.36 -15.55 -5.47
CA ILE A 185 15.01 -14.52 -6.45
C ILE A 185 15.36 -13.13 -5.88
N GLU A 186 15.51 -12.14 -6.74
CA GLU A 186 15.63 -10.75 -6.32
C GLU A 186 14.34 -10.24 -5.66
N ILE A 187 14.46 -9.46 -4.58
CA ILE A 187 13.34 -8.80 -3.89
C ILE A 187 13.35 -7.30 -4.19
N PRO A 188 12.63 -6.87 -5.25
CA PRO A 188 12.72 -5.49 -5.73
C PRO A 188 11.77 -4.52 -5.01
N PHE A 189 10.84 -5.01 -4.18
CA PHE A 189 9.76 -4.20 -3.63
C PHE A 189 9.85 -4.09 -2.11
N LEU A 190 9.68 -2.85 -1.59
CA LEU A 190 9.59 -2.55 -0.17
C LEU A 190 8.27 -1.84 0.14
N SER A 191 7.51 -2.33 1.12
CA SER A 191 6.48 -1.54 1.80
C SER A 191 7.06 -0.93 3.06
N ILE A 192 6.88 0.38 3.22
CA ILE A 192 7.40 1.12 4.38
C ILE A 192 6.44 0.90 5.56
N PRO A 193 6.91 0.31 6.71
CA PRO A 193 6.12 0.21 7.92
C PRO A 193 5.52 1.54 8.34
N TYR A 194 4.23 1.56 8.71
CA TYR A 194 3.45 2.76 9.01
C TYR A 194 3.32 3.78 7.86
N GLY A 195 3.96 3.54 6.70
CA GLY A 195 3.95 4.40 5.52
C GLY A 195 4.63 5.76 5.70
N GLU A 196 5.31 6.02 6.84
CA GLU A 196 6.03 7.27 7.10
C GLU A 196 7.47 7.19 6.60
N TYR A 197 7.90 8.20 5.86
CA TYR A 197 9.24 8.27 5.26
C TYR A 197 9.80 9.70 5.24
N ASP A 198 11.10 9.80 5.05
CA ASP A 198 11.85 11.01 4.72
C ASP A 198 12.70 10.76 3.46
N ASN A 199 13.33 11.81 2.93
CA ASN A 199 14.17 11.70 1.73
C ASN A 199 15.37 10.78 1.93
N LYS A 200 15.95 10.74 3.16
CA LYS A 200 17.08 9.87 3.49
C LYS A 200 16.69 8.39 3.39
N LEU A 201 15.47 8.02 3.85
CA LEU A 201 14.97 6.65 3.70
C LEU A 201 14.77 6.28 2.23
N VAL A 202 14.22 7.19 1.42
CA VAL A 202 14.01 6.95 -0.02
C VAL A 202 15.34 6.70 -0.74
N GLU A 203 16.36 7.51 -0.45
CA GLU A 203 17.71 7.34 -1.00
C GLU A 203 18.34 6.04 -0.51
N LEU A 204 18.24 5.75 0.78
CA LEU A 204 18.79 4.55 1.38
C LEU A 204 18.18 3.27 0.79
N ALA A 205 16.85 3.22 0.62
CA ALA A 205 16.17 2.09 0.00
C ALA A 205 16.64 1.87 -1.46
N ARG A 206 16.90 2.95 -2.20
CA ARG A 206 17.48 2.87 -3.55
C ARG A 206 18.89 2.29 -3.53
N ASN A 207 19.74 2.74 -2.61
CA ASN A 207 21.12 2.27 -2.48
C ASN A 207 21.21 0.79 -2.03
N VAL A 208 20.22 0.32 -1.28
CA VAL A 208 20.08 -1.11 -0.91
C VAL A 208 19.62 -1.98 -2.11
N GLY A 209 19.16 -1.36 -3.20
CA GLY A 209 18.78 -2.09 -4.42
C GLY A 209 17.29 -2.39 -4.53
N TYR A 210 16.41 -1.73 -3.78
CA TYR A 210 14.99 -1.78 -4.08
C TYR A 210 14.68 -1.01 -5.36
N SER A 211 13.82 -1.53 -6.21
CA SER A 211 13.40 -0.86 -7.45
C SER A 211 12.16 0.01 -7.26
N LYS A 212 11.30 -0.33 -6.28
CA LYS A 212 10.11 0.46 -5.90
C LYS A 212 9.83 0.34 -4.42
N ILE A 213 9.40 1.47 -3.83
CA ILE A 213 8.94 1.50 -2.44
C ILE A 213 7.51 2.04 -2.35
N TYR A 214 6.77 1.56 -1.35
CA TYR A 214 5.36 1.85 -1.18
C TYR A 214 5.10 2.53 0.16
N SER A 215 4.41 3.69 0.11
CA SER A 215 3.92 4.42 1.29
C SER A 215 2.41 4.22 1.49
N SER A 216 1.86 4.75 2.57
CA SER A 216 0.42 4.76 2.85
C SER A 216 -0.26 6.07 2.43
N GLU A 217 0.31 6.82 1.50
CA GLU A 217 -0.29 8.04 0.97
C GLU A 217 -1.21 7.72 -0.20
N PRO A 218 -2.53 8.01 -0.12
CA PRO A 218 -3.43 7.73 -1.22
C PRO A 218 -3.05 8.51 -2.47
N GLU A 219 -2.66 7.82 -3.53
CA GLU A 219 -2.30 8.44 -4.79
C GLU A 219 -2.69 7.57 -5.99
N PHE A 220 -3.18 8.20 -7.06
CA PHE A 220 -3.23 7.57 -8.37
C PHE A 220 -1.90 7.78 -9.09
N THR A 221 -1.38 6.73 -9.68
CA THR A 221 -0.29 6.83 -10.65
C THR A 221 -0.91 7.11 -12.02
N TYR A 222 -0.46 8.16 -12.69
CA TYR A 222 -0.90 8.56 -14.03
C TYR A 222 0.19 8.28 -15.07
N ASN A 223 -0.22 7.99 -16.29
CA ASN A 223 0.67 7.59 -17.40
C ASN A 223 1.66 8.67 -17.88
N ASN A 224 1.54 9.93 -17.44
CA ASN A 224 2.26 11.08 -18.00
C ASN A 224 3.38 11.63 -17.13
N SER A 225 3.71 10.98 -16.03
CA SER A 225 4.82 11.45 -15.23
C SER A 225 6.12 10.78 -15.71
N GLY A 226 6.92 11.52 -16.47
CA GLY A 226 8.34 11.24 -16.64
C GLY A 226 9.11 11.28 -15.30
N ASN A 227 8.41 11.15 -14.20
CA ASN A 227 8.92 11.08 -12.84
C ASN A 227 9.30 9.64 -12.53
N ASP A 228 10.43 9.53 -11.89
CA ASP A 228 10.90 8.35 -11.20
C ASP A 228 9.78 7.73 -10.33
N ASN A 229 9.21 6.62 -10.81
CA ASN A 229 8.14 5.88 -10.13
C ASN A 229 8.68 5.02 -8.97
N PHE A 230 9.79 5.42 -8.34
CA PHE A 230 10.40 4.68 -7.25
C PHE A 230 9.53 4.68 -5.99
N LEU A 231 9.01 5.85 -5.58
CA LEU A 231 8.11 5.98 -4.44
C LEU A 231 6.65 6.02 -4.91
N ASN A 232 5.86 5.06 -4.47
CA ASN A 232 4.46 4.91 -4.86
C ASN A 232 3.54 5.05 -3.64
N GLY A 233 2.44 5.78 -3.82
CA GLY A 233 1.39 5.88 -2.83
C GLY A 233 0.41 4.72 -2.93
N ARG A 234 -0.24 4.38 -1.80
CA ARG A 234 -1.29 3.35 -1.74
C ARG A 234 -2.47 3.83 -0.93
N ILE A 235 -3.64 3.29 -1.23
CA ILE A 235 -4.83 3.53 -0.44
C ILE A 235 -5.10 2.35 0.49
N GLY A 236 -5.15 2.61 1.80
CA GLY A 236 -5.52 1.61 2.79
C GLY A 236 -6.99 1.21 2.63
N ILE A 237 -7.23 -0.05 2.35
CA ILE A 237 -8.56 -0.66 2.29
C ILE A 237 -8.73 -1.57 3.50
N ARG A 238 -9.93 -1.54 4.07
CA ARG A 238 -10.31 -2.46 5.14
C ARG A 238 -11.38 -3.41 4.64
N PRO A 239 -11.31 -4.68 4.98
CA PRO A 239 -12.41 -5.59 4.65
C PRO A 239 -13.76 -5.12 5.20
N GLU A 240 -13.78 -4.45 6.37
CA GLU A 240 -14.97 -3.89 7.01
C GLU A 240 -15.41 -2.51 6.46
N ASP A 241 -14.72 -1.96 5.46
CA ASP A 241 -15.16 -0.71 4.82
C ASP A 241 -16.59 -0.90 4.28
N SER A 242 -17.49 0.02 4.62
CA SER A 242 -18.82 0.03 4.02
C SER A 242 -18.72 0.15 2.50
N ARG A 243 -19.72 -0.40 1.79
CA ARG A 243 -19.74 -0.38 0.31
C ARG A 243 -19.52 1.02 -0.26
N ILE A 244 -20.16 2.04 0.31
CA ILE A 244 -20.00 3.44 -0.12
C ILE A 244 -18.57 3.93 0.13
N ARG A 245 -17.99 3.66 1.31
CA ARG A 245 -16.62 4.06 1.63
C ARG A 245 -15.61 3.41 0.69
N PHE A 246 -15.76 2.12 0.42
CA PHE A 246 -14.92 1.41 -0.54
C PHE A 246 -14.97 2.05 -1.93
N ILE A 247 -16.19 2.31 -2.46
CA ILE A 247 -16.38 2.96 -3.77
C ILE A 247 -15.72 4.33 -3.81
N ILE A 248 -15.90 5.17 -2.77
CA ILE A 248 -15.25 6.50 -2.71
C ILE A 248 -13.72 6.35 -2.73
N LYS A 249 -13.16 5.37 -2.01
CA LYS A 249 -11.72 5.11 -1.99
C LYS A 249 -11.18 4.76 -3.37
N ILE A 250 -11.77 3.76 -4.04
CA ILE A 250 -11.29 3.28 -5.34
C ILE A 250 -11.58 4.25 -6.50
N LEU A 251 -12.47 5.18 -6.33
CA LEU A 251 -12.70 6.28 -7.28
C LEU A 251 -11.77 7.49 -7.04
N GLY A 252 -10.94 7.46 -5.98
CA GLY A 252 -9.95 8.49 -5.67
C GLY A 252 -10.44 9.62 -4.77
N GLY A 253 -11.59 9.46 -4.13
CA GLY A 253 -12.15 10.47 -3.22
C GLY A 253 -11.23 10.81 -2.04
N TYR A 254 -10.26 9.95 -1.70
CA TYR A 254 -9.29 10.18 -0.63
C TYR A 254 -7.94 10.76 -1.09
N ASN A 255 -7.72 10.98 -2.39
CA ASN A 255 -6.44 11.48 -2.91
C ASN A 255 -6.05 12.88 -2.42
N TRP A 256 -7.02 13.68 -1.96
CA TRP A 256 -6.73 14.97 -1.33
C TRP A 256 -5.83 14.81 -0.09
N SER A 257 -5.92 13.69 0.60
CA SER A 257 -5.15 13.46 1.84
C SER A 257 -3.65 13.30 1.58
N SER A 258 -3.21 12.90 0.40
CA SER A 258 -1.78 12.86 0.05
C SER A 258 -1.15 14.24 0.12
N LYS A 259 -1.83 15.26 -0.41
CA LYS A 259 -1.38 16.67 -0.31
C LYS A 259 -1.27 17.13 1.14
N TYR A 260 -2.24 16.75 1.96
CA TYR A 260 -2.23 17.04 3.41
C TYR A 260 -1.04 16.38 4.11
N PHE A 261 -0.74 15.10 3.85
CA PHE A 261 0.39 14.40 4.42
C PHE A 261 1.73 14.99 3.97
N ARG A 262 1.87 15.35 2.68
CA ARG A 262 3.06 16.01 2.14
C ARG A 262 3.29 17.39 2.79
N LEU A 263 2.24 18.18 2.99
CA LEU A 263 2.31 19.46 3.68
C LEU A 263 2.73 19.26 5.16
N LYS A 264 2.13 18.32 5.86
CA LYS A 264 2.45 17.99 7.25
C LYS A 264 3.92 17.60 7.42
N ARG A 265 4.49 16.82 6.49
CA ARG A 265 5.93 16.48 6.52
C ARG A 265 6.83 17.70 6.36
N LYS A 266 6.47 18.64 5.49
CA LYS A 266 7.25 19.88 5.32
C LYS A 266 7.23 20.79 6.55
N ILE A 267 6.14 20.83 7.29
CA ILE A 267 5.96 21.72 8.45
C ILE A 267 6.57 21.11 9.73
N LYS A 268 6.53 19.80 9.92
CA LYS A 268 7.01 19.12 11.13
C LYS A 268 8.46 19.44 11.51
N PRO A 269 9.44 19.44 10.58
CA PRO A 269 10.84 19.82 10.88
C PRO A 269 11.00 21.29 11.29
N VAL A 270 10.17 22.19 10.78
CA VAL A 270 10.22 23.62 11.08
C VAL A 270 9.74 23.89 12.51
N LEU A 271 8.74 23.15 12.96
CA LEU A 271 8.18 23.31 14.30
C LEU A 271 9.11 22.71 15.37
N SER A 272 9.78 21.58 15.11
CA SER A 272 10.75 21.00 16.06
C SER A 272 11.97 21.91 16.26
N LYS A 273 12.53 22.49 15.18
CA LYS A 273 13.63 23.48 15.28
C LYS A 273 13.25 24.77 16.01
N LYS A 274 11.95 25.14 16.01
CA LYS A 274 11.47 26.31 16.73
C LYS A 274 11.31 26.06 18.24
N SER A 275 11.01 24.83 18.65
CA SER A 275 10.96 24.46 20.07
C SER A 275 12.33 24.34 20.71
N GLU A 276 13.33 23.81 19.97
CA GLU A 276 14.73 23.70 20.43
C GLU A 276 15.44 25.06 20.54
N ARG A 277 14.99 26.12 19.85
CA ARG A 277 15.51 27.48 19.98
C ARG A 277 14.87 28.30 21.09
N LYS A 278 13.84 27.74 21.76
CA LYS A 278 13.12 28.40 22.87
C LYS A 278 13.35 27.72 24.22
N ALA A 279 14.10 26.63 24.26
CA ALA A 279 14.62 25.95 25.45
C ALA A 279 16.13 26.28 25.59
#